data_b8b6d5e69f5008455ab6692c35d515b0
#
_entry.id   b8b6d5e69f5008455ab6692c35d515b0
#
_cell.length_a   1.000
_cell.length_b   1.000
_cell.length_c   1.000
_cell.angle_alpha   90.00
_cell.angle_beta   90.00
_cell.angle_gamma   90.00
#
_symmetry.space_group_name_H-M   'P 1'
#
loop_
_entity.id
_entity.type
_entity.pdbx_description
1 polymer ?
#
loop_
_entity_poly.entity_id
_entity_poly.type
_entity_poly.pdbx_seq_one_letter_code
_entity_poly.pdbx_strand_id
1 'polypeptide(L)'
;MKSFTLAGLVLLIALRSVFCAETNHNFGKWEKEISAYEASDKTNHPPKGALLFIGSSTVRLWKSLPQDFPNAKVVNRGFGGSQIVDSTHFAKRVIFPYKPSKVFLRAGGNDLWQGKSAEEVFSDFRDFVARVHEKLPKTEIVFISLSPSIARWKQADKEKAVNTMVQEFVKKNPEVKYIDTYPLPLGSDGQPRPEVFVADKLHFNAEGYKLLAECVRPFVQK
;
A
#
# COMPACT_ATOMS: atom_id res chain seq x y z
N MET A 1 -38.07 -54.01 -32.34
CA MET A 1 -37.31 -53.82 -31.12
C MET A 1 -36.07 -53.00 -31.51
N LYS A 2 -36.02 -51.70 -31.19
CA LYS A 2 -34.87 -50.79 -31.47
C LYS A 2 -34.20 -50.48 -30.14
N SER A 3 -32.98 -51.00 -29.96
CA SER A 3 -32.16 -50.65 -28.79
C SER A 3 -31.57 -49.23 -28.94
N PHE A 4 -31.84 -48.38 -27.94
CA PHE A 4 -31.16 -47.09 -27.80
C PHE A 4 -30.00 -47.26 -26.83
N THR A 5 -28.78 -47.12 -27.32
CA THR A 5 -27.57 -47.05 -26.52
C THR A 5 -27.34 -45.59 -26.07
N LEU A 6 -27.44 -45.37 -24.75
CA LEU A 6 -27.17 -44.09 -24.11
C LEU A 6 -25.66 -43.91 -23.90
N ALA A 7 -24.99 -43.07 -24.69
CA ALA A 7 -23.59 -42.72 -24.50
C ALA A 7 -23.48 -41.65 -23.42
N GLY A 8 -22.98 -42.04 -22.24
CA GLY A 8 -22.70 -41.13 -21.14
C GLY A 8 -21.45 -40.29 -21.42
N LEU A 9 -21.61 -38.99 -21.53
CA LEU A 9 -20.50 -38.04 -21.64
C LEU A 9 -19.94 -37.75 -20.23
N VAL A 10 -18.81 -38.34 -19.91
CA VAL A 10 -18.09 -38.06 -18.66
C VAL A 10 -17.31 -36.75 -18.85
N LEU A 11 -17.79 -35.68 -18.23
CA LEU A 11 -17.10 -34.39 -18.19
C LEU A 11 -15.99 -34.44 -17.15
N LEU A 12 -14.73 -34.63 -17.57
CA LEU A 12 -13.56 -34.50 -16.72
C LEU A 12 -13.32 -33.02 -16.39
N ILE A 13 -13.73 -32.60 -15.19
CA ILE A 13 -13.35 -31.29 -14.63
C ILE A 13 -11.89 -31.42 -14.15
N ALA A 14 -10.96 -30.92 -14.95
CA ALA A 14 -9.57 -30.78 -14.54
C ALA A 14 -9.48 -29.69 -13.46
N LEU A 15 -9.39 -30.09 -12.19
CA LEU A 15 -8.96 -29.20 -11.11
C LEU A 15 -7.53 -28.76 -11.41
N ARG A 16 -7.36 -27.57 -11.94
CA ARG A 16 -6.04 -26.91 -11.94
C ARG A 16 -5.75 -26.51 -10.50
N SER A 17 -4.92 -27.30 -9.82
CA SER A 17 -4.23 -26.89 -8.59
C SER A 17 -3.37 -25.68 -8.95
N VAL A 18 -3.82 -24.50 -8.55
CA VAL A 18 -2.96 -23.32 -8.54
C VAL A 18 -1.91 -23.61 -7.47
N PHE A 19 -0.74 -24.08 -7.90
CA PHE A 19 0.45 -24.11 -7.08
C PHE A 19 0.76 -22.64 -6.73
N CYS A 20 0.33 -22.21 -5.54
CA CYS A 20 0.83 -21.01 -4.94
C CYS A 20 2.30 -21.28 -4.66
N ALA A 21 3.20 -20.73 -5.48
CA ALA A 21 4.61 -20.72 -5.16
C ALA A 21 4.74 -20.04 -3.79
N GLU A 22 5.11 -20.78 -2.75
CA GLU A 22 5.49 -20.21 -1.46
C GLU A 22 6.64 -19.24 -1.74
N THR A 23 6.31 -17.96 -1.82
CA THR A 23 7.33 -16.93 -1.87
C THR A 23 8.04 -16.98 -0.53
N ASN A 24 9.33 -17.28 -0.56
CA ASN A 24 10.21 -17.37 0.62
C ASN A 24 10.47 -15.95 1.18
N HIS A 25 9.36 -15.17 1.36
CA HIS A 25 9.41 -13.78 1.81
C HIS A 25 9.63 -13.73 3.31
N ASN A 26 10.70 -13.06 3.73
CA ASN A 26 11.09 -13.00 5.14
C ASN A 26 10.31 -11.91 5.90
N PHE A 27 9.12 -12.23 6.38
CA PHE A 27 8.32 -11.33 7.22
C PHE A 27 9.00 -11.02 8.57
N GLY A 28 9.82 -11.91 9.10
CA GLY A 28 10.52 -11.75 10.39
C GLY A 28 11.43 -10.51 10.45
N LYS A 29 11.82 -9.99 9.29
CA LYS A 29 12.64 -8.78 9.19
C LYS A 29 12.05 -7.57 9.93
N TRP A 30 10.73 -7.44 10.01
CA TRP A 30 10.05 -6.30 10.65
C TRP A 30 9.45 -6.62 12.01
N GLU A 31 9.66 -7.83 12.54
CA GLU A 31 9.07 -8.26 13.81
C GLU A 31 9.39 -7.28 14.96
N LYS A 32 10.60 -6.71 14.97
CA LYS A 32 11.01 -5.71 15.98
C LYS A 32 10.17 -4.43 15.91
N GLU A 33 9.94 -3.90 14.72
CA GLU A 33 9.13 -2.69 14.53
C GLU A 33 7.66 -2.94 14.86
N ILE A 34 7.12 -4.07 14.43
CA ILE A 34 5.73 -4.44 14.68
C ILE A 34 5.50 -4.66 16.20
N SER A 35 6.39 -5.40 16.88
CA SER A 35 6.34 -5.58 18.32
C SER A 35 6.49 -4.27 19.09
N ALA A 36 7.27 -3.31 18.58
CA ALA A 36 7.39 -1.99 19.19
C ALA A 36 6.07 -1.20 19.09
N TYR A 37 5.33 -1.31 17.99
CA TYR A 37 3.98 -0.74 17.89
C TYR A 37 3.02 -1.37 18.91
N GLU A 38 2.98 -2.69 19.01
CA GLU A 38 2.14 -3.39 19.99
C GLU A 38 2.50 -3.03 21.43
N ALA A 39 3.78 -2.87 21.75
CA ALA A 39 4.23 -2.45 23.08
C ALA A 39 3.78 -1.01 23.39
N SER A 40 3.94 -0.08 22.44
CA SER A 40 3.47 1.30 22.58
C SER A 40 1.95 1.38 22.77
N ASP A 41 1.20 0.54 22.08
CA ASP A 41 -0.26 0.53 22.14
C ASP A 41 -0.81 0.03 23.49
N LYS A 42 -0.03 -0.70 24.27
CA LYS A 42 -0.42 -1.11 25.64
C LYS A 42 -0.60 0.09 26.56
N THR A 43 0.19 1.15 26.36
CA THR A 43 0.16 2.36 27.17
C THR A 43 -0.55 3.53 26.51
N ASN A 44 -0.56 3.56 25.19
CA ASN A 44 -1.15 4.64 24.39
C ASN A 44 -1.88 4.06 23.16
N HIS A 45 -3.02 3.39 23.42
CA HIS A 45 -3.78 2.75 22.37
C HIS A 45 -4.37 3.78 21.41
N PRO A 46 -4.13 3.66 20.09
CA PRO A 46 -4.72 4.54 19.10
C PRO A 46 -6.25 4.53 19.15
N PRO A 47 -6.90 5.69 18.98
CA PRO A 47 -8.35 5.78 19.04
C PRO A 47 -8.99 5.00 17.88
N LYS A 48 -10.08 4.30 18.18
CA LYS A 48 -10.90 3.66 17.12
C LYS A 48 -11.39 4.71 16.13
N GLY A 49 -11.49 4.33 14.86
CA GLY A 49 -11.91 5.24 13.79
C GLY A 49 -10.84 6.25 13.35
N ALA A 50 -9.61 6.12 13.85
CA ALA A 50 -8.50 6.96 13.41
C ALA A 50 -8.18 6.77 11.91
N LEU A 51 -7.46 7.73 11.35
CA LEU A 51 -6.87 7.65 10.01
C LEU A 51 -5.53 6.94 10.12
N LEU A 52 -5.44 5.73 9.62
CA LEU A 52 -4.24 4.90 9.70
C LEU A 52 -3.38 5.07 8.45
N PHE A 53 -2.12 5.45 8.64
CA PHE A 53 -1.10 5.50 7.59
C PHE A 53 -0.19 4.29 7.74
N ILE A 54 -0.14 3.44 6.70
CA ILE A 54 0.67 2.23 6.66
C ILE A 54 1.48 2.16 5.37
N GLY A 55 2.57 1.43 5.40
CA GLY A 55 3.46 1.20 4.25
C GLY A 55 4.91 1.29 4.65
N SER A 56 5.74 1.71 3.70
CA SER A 56 7.18 1.62 3.80
C SER A 56 7.83 2.86 4.47
N SER A 57 9.09 3.11 4.13
CA SER A 57 9.88 4.20 4.72
C SER A 57 9.28 5.58 4.57
N THR A 58 8.56 5.86 3.47
CA THR A 58 7.89 7.16 3.30
C THR A 58 6.89 7.42 4.43
N VAL A 59 6.12 6.40 4.84
CA VAL A 59 5.20 6.54 5.98
C VAL A 59 5.98 6.57 7.30
N ARG A 60 6.91 5.64 7.52
CA ARG A 60 7.71 5.56 8.75
C ARG A 60 8.45 6.87 9.08
N LEU A 61 8.99 7.52 8.06
CA LEU A 61 9.79 8.75 8.20
C LEU A 61 8.95 10.03 8.24
N TRP A 62 7.64 9.95 8.02
CA TRP A 62 6.74 11.10 8.09
C TRP A 62 6.50 11.50 9.55
N LYS A 63 7.50 12.14 10.13
CA LYS A 63 7.49 12.53 11.56
C LYS A 63 6.53 13.69 11.86
N SER A 64 6.32 14.57 10.89
CA SER A 64 5.38 15.70 10.98
C SER A 64 3.91 15.30 10.77
N LEU A 65 3.59 14.01 10.53
CA LEU A 65 2.22 13.57 10.21
C LEU A 65 1.14 14.11 11.18
N PRO A 66 1.31 14.09 12.51
CA PRO A 66 0.32 14.67 13.41
C PRO A 66 0.22 16.20 13.32
N GLN A 67 1.34 16.87 13.07
CA GLN A 67 1.40 18.34 12.92
C GLN A 67 0.83 18.78 11.58
N ASP A 68 0.99 17.98 10.53
CA ASP A 68 0.43 18.27 9.21
C ASP A 68 -1.11 18.15 9.18
N PHE A 69 -1.67 17.35 10.11
CA PHE A 69 -3.11 17.10 10.26
C PHE A 69 -3.58 17.27 11.71
N PRO A 70 -3.45 18.48 12.31
CA PRO A 70 -3.69 18.69 13.75
C PRO A 70 -5.14 18.44 14.19
N ASN A 71 -6.08 18.54 13.27
CA ASN A 71 -7.52 18.33 13.53
C ASN A 71 -7.98 16.90 13.25
N ALA A 72 -7.06 15.98 12.90
CA ALA A 72 -7.37 14.59 12.61
C ALA A 72 -6.64 13.64 13.56
N LYS A 73 -7.29 12.54 13.92
CA LYS A 73 -6.67 11.48 14.69
C LYS A 73 -5.88 10.58 13.73
N VAL A 74 -4.64 10.93 13.48
CA VAL A 74 -3.75 10.16 12.58
C VAL A 74 -2.89 9.16 13.36
N VAL A 75 -2.67 7.99 12.77
CA VAL A 75 -1.84 6.91 13.32
C VAL A 75 -0.83 6.47 12.29
N ASN A 76 0.45 6.54 12.61
CA ASN A 76 1.53 6.06 11.75
C ASN A 76 1.92 4.63 12.12
N ARG A 77 1.80 3.71 11.16
CA ARG A 77 2.23 2.31 11.25
C ARG A 77 3.12 1.92 10.07
N GLY A 78 3.95 2.86 9.61
CA GLY A 78 4.94 2.61 8.58
C GLY A 78 6.17 1.86 9.11
N PHE A 79 6.70 0.92 8.34
CA PHE A 79 7.92 0.18 8.66
C PHE A 79 8.85 0.14 7.44
N GLY A 80 10.10 0.54 7.65
CA GLY A 80 11.02 0.89 6.57
C GLY A 80 11.44 -0.31 5.71
N GLY A 81 11.45 -0.13 4.39
CA GLY A 81 11.87 -1.16 3.45
C GLY A 81 10.82 -2.24 3.16
N SER A 82 9.62 -2.12 3.75
CA SER A 82 8.53 -3.07 3.54
C SER A 82 7.94 -3.00 2.13
N GLN A 83 7.40 -4.12 1.70
CA GLN A 83 6.58 -4.31 0.51
C GLN A 83 5.08 -4.25 0.86
N ILE A 84 4.20 -4.32 -0.13
CA ILE A 84 2.74 -4.35 0.12
C ILE A 84 2.35 -5.62 0.86
N VAL A 85 2.93 -6.77 0.50
CA VAL A 85 2.68 -8.07 1.15
C VAL A 85 2.96 -8.04 2.66
N ASP A 86 3.93 -7.22 3.11
CA ASP A 86 4.22 -7.06 4.53
C ASP A 86 3.09 -6.35 5.27
N SER A 87 2.52 -5.30 4.65
CA SER A 87 1.35 -4.61 5.20
C SER A 87 0.13 -5.54 5.29
N THR A 88 -0.02 -6.44 4.32
CA THR A 88 -1.07 -7.47 4.30
C THR A 88 -0.86 -8.50 5.41
N HIS A 89 0.38 -9.01 5.56
CA HIS A 89 0.75 -9.99 6.56
C HIS A 89 0.50 -9.48 7.99
N PHE A 90 0.97 -8.27 8.28
CA PHE A 90 0.86 -7.67 9.61
C PHE A 90 -0.48 -6.95 9.86
N ALA A 91 -1.44 -6.98 8.93
CA ALA A 91 -2.73 -6.30 9.08
C ALA A 91 -3.47 -6.67 10.38
N LYS A 92 -3.41 -7.95 10.79
CA LYS A 92 -4.01 -8.43 12.05
C LYS A 92 -3.45 -7.73 13.30
N ARG A 93 -2.21 -7.27 13.24
CA ARG A 93 -1.48 -6.69 14.38
C ARG A 93 -1.50 -5.16 14.37
N VAL A 94 -1.46 -4.54 13.16
CA VAL A 94 -1.25 -3.08 13.03
C VAL A 94 -2.31 -2.35 12.20
N ILE A 95 -3.42 -3.02 11.84
CA ILE A 95 -4.60 -2.39 11.21
C ILE A 95 -5.88 -2.74 11.97
N PHE A 96 -6.20 -4.03 12.06
CA PHE A 96 -7.52 -4.48 12.58
C PHE A 96 -7.82 -4.07 14.02
N PRO A 97 -6.85 -4.02 14.96
CA PRO A 97 -7.11 -3.60 16.34
C PRO A 97 -7.66 -2.18 16.45
N TYR A 98 -7.26 -1.29 15.53
CA TYR A 98 -7.63 0.14 15.58
C TYR A 98 -8.99 0.42 14.94
N LYS A 99 -9.53 -0.52 14.14
CA LYS A 99 -10.78 -0.31 13.37
C LYS A 99 -10.79 1.06 12.70
N PRO A 100 -9.79 1.39 11.88
CA PRO A 100 -9.64 2.71 11.28
C PRO A 100 -10.82 3.03 10.37
N SER A 101 -11.20 4.30 10.29
CA SER A 101 -12.19 4.77 9.30
C SER A 101 -11.59 4.79 7.90
N LYS A 102 -10.29 5.11 7.80
CA LYS A 102 -9.54 5.07 6.55
C LYS A 102 -8.15 4.46 6.77
N VAL A 103 -7.67 3.73 5.77
CA VAL A 103 -6.29 3.23 5.69
C VAL A 103 -5.60 3.86 4.50
N PHE A 104 -4.59 4.70 4.75
CA PHE A 104 -3.72 5.27 3.73
C PHE A 104 -2.53 4.33 3.52
N LEU A 105 -2.44 3.71 2.35
CA LEU A 105 -1.35 2.82 1.98
C LEU A 105 -0.34 3.53 1.07
N ARG A 106 0.94 3.52 1.47
CA ARG A 106 2.06 3.99 0.65
C ARG A 106 3.17 2.94 0.65
N ALA A 107 3.09 1.99 -0.26
CA ALA A 107 4.06 0.90 -0.51
C ALA A 107 4.03 0.50 -1.99
N GLY A 108 5.00 -0.30 -2.44
CA GLY A 108 5.14 -0.77 -3.82
C GLY A 108 6.48 -0.41 -4.45
N GLY A 109 7.10 0.71 -4.05
CA GLY A 109 8.41 1.11 -4.58
C GLY A 109 9.55 0.14 -4.21
N ASN A 110 9.48 -0.50 -3.03
CA ASN A 110 10.45 -1.53 -2.64
C ASN A 110 10.20 -2.85 -3.37
N ASP A 111 8.95 -3.16 -3.64
CA ASP A 111 8.52 -4.31 -4.42
C ASP A 111 9.18 -4.28 -5.81
N LEU A 112 9.02 -3.16 -6.52
CA LEU A 112 9.65 -2.93 -7.82
C LEU A 112 11.18 -2.97 -7.74
N TRP A 113 11.76 -2.36 -6.69
CA TRP A 113 13.21 -2.34 -6.48
C TRP A 113 13.78 -3.73 -6.24
N GLN A 114 13.02 -4.62 -5.62
CA GLN A 114 13.38 -6.02 -5.38
C GLN A 114 13.02 -6.94 -6.55
N GLY A 115 12.61 -6.39 -7.69
CA GLY A 115 12.48 -7.11 -8.96
C GLY A 115 11.06 -7.51 -9.34
N LYS A 116 10.03 -7.23 -8.52
CA LYS A 116 8.64 -7.49 -8.92
C LYS A 116 8.26 -6.69 -10.18
N SER A 117 7.39 -7.27 -10.98
CA SER A 117 6.74 -6.56 -12.08
C SER A 117 5.67 -5.60 -11.55
N ALA A 118 5.19 -4.71 -12.41
CA ALA A 118 4.08 -3.81 -12.05
C ALA A 118 2.78 -4.59 -11.79
N GLU A 119 2.54 -5.67 -12.51
CA GLU A 119 1.40 -6.57 -12.37
C GLU A 119 1.41 -7.31 -11.03
N GLU A 120 2.59 -7.79 -10.60
CA GLU A 120 2.77 -8.43 -9.28
C GLU A 120 2.48 -7.44 -8.15
N VAL A 121 3.01 -6.22 -8.23
CA VAL A 121 2.75 -5.16 -7.23
C VAL A 121 1.27 -4.79 -7.20
N PHE A 122 0.62 -4.71 -8.36
CA PHE A 122 -0.82 -4.45 -8.43
C PHE A 122 -1.64 -5.64 -7.88
N SER A 123 -1.20 -6.88 -8.09
CA SER A 123 -1.83 -8.06 -7.47
C SER A 123 -1.76 -7.99 -5.96
N ASP A 124 -0.56 -7.69 -5.40
CA ASP A 124 -0.37 -7.52 -3.96
C ASP A 124 -1.25 -6.41 -3.38
N PHE A 125 -1.45 -5.32 -4.13
CA PHE A 125 -2.37 -4.25 -3.73
C PHE A 125 -3.82 -4.74 -3.66
N ARG A 126 -4.30 -5.51 -4.64
CA ARG A 126 -5.65 -6.08 -4.61
C ARG A 126 -5.84 -7.04 -3.43
N ASP A 127 -4.83 -7.86 -3.14
CA ASP A 127 -4.84 -8.78 -2.01
C ASP A 127 -4.85 -8.01 -0.67
N PHE A 128 -4.14 -6.89 -0.57
CA PHE A 128 -4.22 -5.99 0.58
C PHE A 128 -5.65 -5.44 0.76
N VAL A 129 -6.27 -4.93 -0.31
CA VAL A 129 -7.65 -4.43 -0.28
C VAL A 129 -8.61 -5.52 0.16
N ALA A 130 -8.55 -6.70 -0.45
CA ALA A 130 -9.38 -7.85 -0.10
C ALA A 130 -9.21 -8.24 1.37
N ARG A 131 -7.96 -8.30 1.86
CA ARG A 131 -7.62 -8.64 3.24
C ARG A 131 -8.17 -7.66 4.25
N VAL A 132 -8.09 -6.36 3.95
CA VAL A 132 -8.65 -5.32 4.84
C VAL A 132 -10.17 -5.40 4.84
N HIS A 133 -10.81 -5.48 3.67
CA HIS A 133 -12.28 -5.50 3.57
C HIS A 133 -12.92 -6.79 4.10
N GLU A 134 -12.21 -7.92 4.08
CA GLU A 134 -12.66 -9.16 4.74
C GLU A 134 -12.98 -8.93 6.23
N LYS A 135 -12.19 -8.11 6.91
CA LYS A 135 -12.33 -7.85 8.36
C LYS A 135 -12.96 -6.51 8.68
N LEU A 136 -12.79 -5.53 7.82
CA LEU A 136 -13.22 -4.14 7.99
C LEU A 136 -13.92 -3.64 6.73
N PRO A 137 -15.10 -4.16 6.37
CA PRO A 137 -15.77 -3.92 5.09
C PRO A 137 -16.20 -2.46 4.87
N LYS A 138 -16.22 -1.63 5.92
CA LYS A 138 -16.59 -0.20 5.85
C LYS A 138 -15.38 0.74 5.87
N THR A 139 -14.17 0.21 6.01
CA THR A 139 -12.95 1.03 6.03
C THR A 139 -12.60 1.46 4.60
N GLU A 140 -12.54 2.77 4.37
CA GLU A 140 -12.05 3.31 3.10
C GLU A 140 -10.54 3.07 2.98
N ILE A 141 -10.10 2.58 1.81
CA ILE A 141 -8.68 2.42 1.51
C ILE A 141 -8.25 3.53 0.56
N VAL A 142 -7.19 4.24 0.90
CA VAL A 142 -6.64 5.33 0.12
C VAL A 142 -5.22 4.96 -0.31
N PHE A 143 -5.02 4.69 -1.59
CA PHE A 143 -3.68 4.45 -2.13
C PHE A 143 -3.00 5.79 -2.42
N ILE A 144 -1.88 6.03 -1.75
CA ILE A 144 -1.00 7.15 -2.07
C ILE A 144 -0.04 6.65 -3.15
N SER A 145 -0.14 7.20 -4.36
CA SER A 145 0.55 6.70 -5.54
C SER A 145 2.07 6.63 -5.36
N LEU A 146 2.71 5.74 -6.08
CA LEU A 146 4.17 5.71 -6.19
C LEU A 146 4.64 6.98 -6.89
N SER A 147 5.79 7.51 -6.46
CA SER A 147 6.41 8.68 -7.06
C SER A 147 7.90 8.44 -7.23
N PRO A 148 8.49 8.89 -8.34
CA PRO A 148 9.87 8.60 -8.67
C PRO A 148 10.84 9.32 -7.73
N SER A 149 12.05 8.77 -7.63
CA SER A 149 13.15 9.37 -6.90
C SER A 149 14.42 9.34 -7.74
N ILE A 150 15.37 10.22 -7.44
CA ILE A 150 16.64 10.26 -8.16
C ILE A 150 17.37 8.92 -8.03
N ALA A 151 17.43 8.36 -6.81
CA ALA A 151 18.12 7.10 -6.54
C ALA A 151 17.52 5.89 -7.26
N ARG A 152 16.22 5.95 -7.59
CA ARG A 152 15.49 4.86 -8.25
C ARG A 152 14.83 5.27 -9.55
N TRP A 153 15.35 6.29 -10.22
CA TRP A 153 14.78 6.82 -11.47
C TRP A 153 14.52 5.72 -12.52
N LYS A 154 15.40 4.71 -12.57
CA LYS A 154 15.26 3.59 -13.54
C LYS A 154 13.96 2.78 -13.39
N GLN A 155 13.24 2.89 -12.28
CA GLN A 155 11.96 2.21 -12.08
C GLN A 155 10.74 3.12 -12.31
N ALA A 156 10.93 4.38 -12.67
CA ALA A 156 9.85 5.37 -12.80
C ALA A 156 8.70 4.91 -13.72
N ASP A 157 9.01 4.27 -14.86
CA ASP A 157 7.99 3.74 -15.77
C ASP A 157 7.18 2.61 -15.13
N LYS A 158 7.82 1.74 -14.33
CA LYS A 158 7.11 0.69 -13.59
C LYS A 158 6.22 1.27 -12.51
N GLU A 159 6.68 2.31 -11.80
CA GLU A 159 5.87 3.05 -10.83
C GLU A 159 4.62 3.66 -11.48
N LYS A 160 4.79 4.27 -12.65
CA LYS A 160 3.70 4.81 -13.46
C LYS A 160 2.72 3.73 -13.89
N ALA A 161 3.21 2.55 -14.30
CA ALA A 161 2.37 1.41 -14.68
C ALA A 161 1.53 0.90 -13.49
N VAL A 162 2.12 0.73 -12.30
CA VAL A 162 1.38 0.39 -11.07
C VAL A 162 0.28 1.42 -10.79
N ASN A 163 0.65 2.71 -10.82
CA ASN A 163 -0.29 3.80 -10.56
C ASN A 163 -1.49 3.76 -11.52
N THR A 164 -1.24 3.53 -12.82
CA THR A 164 -2.30 3.42 -13.84
C THR A 164 -3.23 2.25 -13.53
N MET A 165 -2.70 1.07 -13.17
CA MET A 165 -3.54 -0.08 -12.83
C MET A 165 -4.39 0.18 -11.58
N VAL A 166 -3.84 0.85 -10.56
CA VAL A 166 -4.60 1.24 -9.36
C VAL A 166 -5.67 2.26 -9.70
N GLN A 167 -5.40 3.25 -10.55
CA GLN A 167 -6.40 4.23 -11.02
C GLN A 167 -7.57 3.54 -11.72
N GLU A 168 -7.31 2.57 -12.60
CA GLU A 168 -8.37 1.81 -13.27
C GLU A 168 -9.17 0.93 -12.30
N PHE A 169 -8.50 0.36 -11.30
CA PHE A 169 -9.17 -0.40 -10.24
C PHE A 169 -10.13 0.47 -9.41
N VAL A 170 -9.71 1.66 -9.02
CA VAL A 170 -10.50 2.60 -8.20
C VAL A 170 -11.80 3.01 -8.91
N LYS A 171 -11.80 3.14 -10.24
CA LYS A 171 -13.02 3.47 -11.01
C LYS A 171 -14.16 2.45 -10.81
N LYS A 172 -13.81 1.20 -10.49
CA LYS A 172 -14.75 0.08 -10.30
C LYS A 172 -14.97 -0.29 -8.83
N ASN A 173 -14.23 0.34 -7.91
CA ASN A 173 -14.24 0.03 -6.48
C ASN A 173 -14.36 1.35 -5.69
N PRO A 174 -15.58 1.86 -5.46
CA PRO A 174 -15.81 3.20 -4.90
C PRO A 174 -15.32 3.37 -3.46
N GLU A 175 -15.12 2.25 -2.74
CA GLU A 175 -14.55 2.21 -1.38
C GLU A 175 -13.03 2.35 -1.34
N VAL A 176 -12.38 2.37 -2.51
CA VAL A 176 -10.95 2.62 -2.68
C VAL A 176 -10.75 3.98 -3.34
N LYS A 177 -9.81 4.76 -2.82
CA LYS A 177 -9.44 6.07 -3.36
C LYS A 177 -7.98 6.07 -3.80
N TYR A 178 -7.64 7.01 -4.65
CA TYR A 178 -6.30 7.21 -5.19
C TYR A 178 -5.88 8.67 -5.01
N ILE A 179 -4.67 8.87 -4.50
CA ILE A 179 -4.02 10.19 -4.42
C ILE A 179 -2.87 10.19 -5.40
N ASP A 180 -2.90 11.08 -6.38
CA ASP A 180 -1.79 11.25 -7.30
C ASP A 180 -0.67 12.08 -6.67
N THR A 181 0.41 11.40 -6.33
CA THR A 181 1.66 12.00 -5.85
C THR A 181 2.81 11.77 -6.82
N TYR A 182 2.54 11.18 -7.99
CA TYR A 182 3.58 10.90 -8.99
C TYR A 182 4.30 12.17 -9.45
N PRO A 183 3.61 13.29 -9.76
CA PRO A 183 4.27 14.52 -10.19
C PRO A 183 4.95 15.30 -9.08
N LEU A 184 4.70 14.98 -7.81
CA LEU A 184 5.18 15.75 -6.65
C LEU A 184 6.69 16.01 -6.66
N PRO A 185 7.56 15.01 -6.88
CA PRO A 185 9.01 15.22 -6.88
C PRO A 185 9.55 15.72 -8.22
N LEU A 186 8.71 15.88 -9.26
CA LEU A 186 9.19 16.25 -10.59
C LEU A 186 9.33 17.77 -10.76
N GLY A 187 10.36 18.17 -11.48
CA GLY A 187 10.53 19.52 -11.99
C GLY A 187 9.81 19.74 -13.32
N SER A 188 9.91 20.95 -13.86
CA SER A 188 9.34 21.30 -15.17
C SER A 188 9.95 20.54 -16.34
N ASP A 189 11.15 20.00 -16.15
CA ASP A 189 11.85 19.13 -17.09
C ASP A 189 11.42 17.65 -17.01
N GLY A 190 10.49 17.32 -16.10
CA GLY A 190 10.02 15.96 -15.86
C GLY A 190 10.98 15.08 -15.08
N GLN A 191 12.09 15.63 -14.55
CA GLN A 191 13.07 14.89 -13.74
C GLN A 191 12.82 15.13 -12.24
N PRO A 192 13.23 14.18 -11.35
CA PRO A 192 13.11 14.38 -9.92
C PRO A 192 14.01 15.51 -9.42
N ARG A 193 13.42 16.47 -8.71
CA ARG A 193 14.08 17.66 -8.14
C ARG A 193 14.87 17.28 -6.89
N PRO A 194 16.20 17.56 -6.82
CA PRO A 194 17.02 17.22 -5.65
C PRO A 194 16.54 17.89 -4.34
N GLU A 195 15.95 19.07 -4.41
CA GLU A 195 15.57 19.90 -3.26
C GLU A 195 14.43 19.33 -2.41
N VAL A 196 13.72 18.30 -2.88
CA VAL A 196 12.66 17.63 -2.10
C VAL A 196 13.13 16.34 -1.41
N PHE A 197 14.42 15.96 -1.59
CA PHE A 197 14.98 14.75 -1.03
C PHE A 197 16.07 15.06 0.01
N VAL A 198 16.30 14.11 0.91
CA VAL A 198 17.52 14.10 1.75
C VAL A 198 18.72 13.62 0.92
N ALA A 199 19.91 13.60 1.53
CA ALA A 199 21.17 13.28 0.86
C ALA A 199 21.19 11.93 0.12
N ASP A 200 20.37 10.95 0.52
CA ASP A 200 20.26 9.64 -0.14
C ASP A 200 19.50 9.67 -1.48
N LYS A 201 18.92 10.83 -1.84
CA LYS A 201 18.18 11.06 -3.09
C LYS A 201 16.98 10.11 -3.29
N LEU A 202 16.51 9.49 -2.20
CA LEU A 202 15.40 8.54 -2.16
C LEU A 202 14.27 9.01 -1.25
N HIS A 203 14.60 9.43 -0.03
CA HIS A 203 13.62 9.80 0.97
C HIS A 203 13.35 11.30 0.95
N PHE A 204 12.09 11.67 1.16
CA PHE A 204 11.70 13.08 1.24
C PHE A 204 12.33 13.76 2.45
N ASN A 205 12.72 15.02 2.24
CA ASN A 205 13.03 15.95 3.32
C ASN A 205 11.76 16.68 3.80
N ALA A 206 11.91 17.70 4.64
CA ALA A 206 10.77 18.46 5.18
C ALA A 206 9.89 19.10 4.08
N GLU A 207 10.50 19.64 3.00
CA GLU A 207 9.73 20.21 1.89
C GLU A 207 8.98 19.14 1.12
N GLY A 208 9.61 17.98 0.84
CA GLY A 208 8.94 16.85 0.20
C GLY A 208 7.74 16.34 1.01
N TYR A 209 7.85 16.28 2.34
CA TYR A 209 6.71 15.90 3.21
C TYR A 209 5.63 16.98 3.25
N LYS A 210 5.98 18.25 3.21
CA LYS A 210 5.00 19.35 3.11
C LYS A 210 4.15 19.22 1.85
N LEU A 211 4.79 19.01 0.70
CA LEU A 211 4.09 18.79 -0.58
C LEU A 211 3.22 17.52 -0.53
N LEU A 212 3.73 16.44 0.07
CA LEU A 212 2.94 15.22 0.27
C LEU A 212 1.71 15.47 1.14
N ALA A 213 1.85 16.23 2.23
CA ALA A 213 0.75 16.61 3.10
C ALA A 213 -0.33 17.41 2.36
N GLU A 214 0.06 18.31 1.47
CA GLU A 214 -0.88 19.08 0.64
C GLU A 214 -1.71 18.17 -0.28
N CYS A 215 -1.08 17.18 -0.93
CA CYS A 215 -1.78 16.19 -1.75
C CYS A 215 -2.76 15.31 -0.93
N VAL A 216 -2.39 14.98 0.30
CA VAL A 216 -3.18 14.07 1.18
C VAL A 216 -4.31 14.82 1.89
N ARG A 217 -4.16 16.10 2.15
CA ARG A 217 -5.10 16.93 2.93
C ARG A 217 -6.58 16.81 2.53
N PRO A 218 -6.97 16.83 1.23
CA PRO A 218 -8.37 16.68 0.84
C PRO A 218 -9.02 15.36 1.24
N PHE A 219 -8.22 14.34 1.49
CA PHE A 219 -8.67 12.97 1.85
C PHE A 219 -8.74 12.77 3.37
N VAL A 220 -8.08 13.62 4.14
CA VAL A 220 -8.10 13.62 5.62
C VAL A 220 -9.32 14.36 6.16
N GLN A 221 -9.76 15.41 5.48
CA GLN A 221 -10.79 16.35 5.97
C GLN A 221 -12.24 15.94 5.65
N LYS A 222 -12.45 14.81 4.95
CA LYS A 222 -13.80 14.34 4.56
C LYS A 222 -14.31 13.25 5.46
#